data_11eba13bb6c5cbf4a27491595aa4e0bb
#
_entry.id   11eba13bb6c5cbf4a27491595aa4e0bb
#
_cell.length_a   1.000
_cell.length_b   1.000
_cell.length_c   1.000
_cell.angle_alpha   90.00
_cell.angle_beta   90.00
_cell.angle_gamma   90.00
#
_symmetry.space_group_name_H-M   'P 1'
#
loop_
_entity.id
_entity.type
_entity.pdbx_description
1 polymer ?
#
loop_
_entity_poly.entity_id
_entity_poly.type
_entity_poly.pdbx_seq_one_letter_code
_entity_poly.pdbx_strand_id
1 'polypeptide(L)'
;MFTVKLKTLMEEFHLEPVCMSESAGDIEITTSDVNRPGLQLSGYMEYFGTDRIQIIGKVEMTYLASLSPQERKKRLDDYFRTGFPCLVI
;
A
#
# COMPACT_ATOMS: atom_id res chain seq x y z
N MET A 1 9.08 21.17 -2.49
CA MET A 1 8.95 19.71 -2.67
C MET A 1 8.36 19.10 -1.41
N PHE A 2 7.34 18.28 -1.55
CA PHE A 2 6.75 17.57 -0.41
C PHE A 2 7.61 16.37 -0.04
N THR A 3 8.05 16.30 1.21
CA THR A 3 8.80 15.14 1.73
C THR A 3 8.53 15.03 3.22
N VAL A 4 8.08 13.86 3.68
CA VAL A 4 7.87 13.58 5.09
C VAL A 4 8.25 12.13 5.37
N LYS A 5 8.84 11.87 6.54
CA LYS A 5 9.20 10.51 6.93
C LYS A 5 7.96 9.73 7.38
N LEU A 6 7.93 8.45 7.07
CA LEU A 6 6.81 7.58 7.43
C LEU A 6 6.53 7.59 8.93
N LYS A 7 7.58 7.60 9.78
CA LYS A 7 7.39 7.64 11.23
C LYS A 7 6.63 8.87 11.70
N THR A 8 6.84 10.01 11.03
CA THR A 8 6.15 11.26 11.35
C THR A 8 4.66 11.13 11.07
N LEU A 9 4.30 10.53 9.94
CA LEU A 9 2.89 10.27 9.62
C LEU A 9 2.25 9.29 10.60
N MET A 10 2.98 8.25 11.00
CA MET A 10 2.48 7.27 11.96
C MET A 10 2.16 7.94 13.30
N GLU A 11 3.02 8.82 13.78
CA GLU A 11 2.81 9.57 15.03
C GLU A 11 1.64 10.54 14.91
N GLU A 12 1.59 11.29 13.82
CA GLU A 12 0.56 12.31 13.57
C GLU A 12 -0.84 11.70 13.51
N PHE A 13 -1.00 10.57 12.82
CA PHE A 13 -2.29 9.93 12.58
C PHE A 13 -2.53 8.73 13.49
N HIS A 14 -1.66 8.49 14.46
CA HIS A 14 -1.77 7.37 15.40
C HIS A 14 -1.91 6.01 14.70
N LEU A 15 -1.10 5.80 13.65
CA LEU A 15 -1.11 4.55 12.90
C LEU A 15 -0.41 3.45 13.69
N GLU A 16 -1.02 2.27 13.74
CA GLU A 16 -0.47 1.11 14.43
C GLU A 16 0.32 0.25 13.44
N PRO A 17 1.63 -0.02 13.71
CA PRO A 17 2.40 -0.90 12.83
C PRO A 17 1.99 -2.36 13.03
N VAL A 18 1.65 -3.04 11.93
CA VAL A 18 1.31 -4.46 11.93
C VAL A 18 2.50 -5.28 11.44
N CYS A 19 3.16 -4.80 10.38
CA CYS A 19 4.36 -5.43 9.82
C CYS A 19 5.29 -4.33 9.33
N MET A 20 6.48 -4.21 9.93
CA MET A 20 7.43 -3.14 9.64
C MET A 20 8.85 -3.68 9.58
N SER A 21 9.63 -3.24 8.58
CA SER A 21 11.07 -3.45 8.58
C SER A 21 11.74 -2.49 9.55
N GLU A 22 12.99 -2.76 9.94
CA GLU A 22 13.74 -1.90 10.87
C GLU A 22 13.87 -0.47 10.36
N SER A 23 14.05 -0.29 9.06
CA SER A 23 14.25 1.01 8.44
C SER A 23 12.95 1.67 7.96
N ALA A 24 11.79 1.06 8.19
CA ALA A 24 10.54 1.55 7.64
C ALA A 24 10.20 2.97 8.10
N GLY A 25 10.53 3.32 9.36
CA GLY A 25 10.28 4.66 9.87
C GLY A 25 11.03 5.76 9.13
N ASP A 26 12.14 5.43 8.48
CA ASP A 26 12.97 6.38 7.74
C ASP A 26 12.58 6.49 6.26
N ILE A 27 11.61 5.71 5.80
CA ILE A 27 11.08 5.83 4.43
C ILE A 27 10.51 7.23 4.24
N GLU A 28 10.90 7.88 3.14
CA GLU A 28 10.40 9.21 2.80
C GLU A 28 9.19 9.12 1.90
N ILE A 29 8.15 9.85 2.27
CA ILE A 29 6.94 10.01 1.46
C ILE A 29 7.08 11.31 0.68
N THR A 30 7.11 11.20 -0.64
CA THR A 30 7.41 12.34 -1.53
C THR A 30 6.19 12.92 -2.22
N THR A 31 5.02 12.36 -2.00
CA THR A 31 3.78 12.87 -2.57
C THR A 31 2.66 12.80 -1.54
N SER A 32 1.76 13.79 -1.57
CA SER A 32 0.55 13.78 -0.74
C SER A 32 -0.59 12.96 -1.36
N ASP A 33 -0.43 12.52 -2.60
CA ASP A 33 -1.42 11.67 -3.25
C ASP A 33 -1.39 10.26 -2.66
N VAL A 34 -2.55 9.64 -2.60
CA VAL A 34 -2.69 8.24 -2.16
C VAL A 34 -3.22 7.40 -3.32
N ASN A 35 -3.01 6.08 -3.25
CA ASN A 35 -3.53 5.15 -4.25
C ASN A 35 -4.47 4.14 -3.60
N ARG A 36 -5.60 3.90 -4.25
CA ARG A 36 -6.53 2.82 -3.91
C ARG A 36 -6.29 1.71 -4.94
N PRO A 37 -5.72 0.57 -4.56
CA PRO A 37 -5.18 -0.40 -5.52
C PRO A 37 -6.20 -1.34 -6.15
N GLY A 38 -7.44 -0.93 -6.32
CA GLY A 38 -8.48 -1.78 -6.92
C GLY A 38 -8.09 -2.33 -8.29
N LEU A 39 -7.58 -1.48 -9.18
CA LEU A 39 -7.12 -1.91 -10.51
C LEU A 39 -5.90 -2.81 -10.43
N GLN A 40 -4.94 -2.46 -9.57
CA GLN A 40 -3.71 -3.24 -9.41
C GLN A 40 -4.00 -4.64 -8.84
N LEU A 41 -4.92 -4.74 -7.90
CA LEU A 41 -5.34 -6.03 -7.35
C LEU A 41 -6.08 -6.90 -8.37
N SER A 42 -6.68 -6.28 -9.39
CA SER A 42 -7.30 -7.03 -10.50
C SER A 42 -6.30 -7.40 -11.60
N GLY A 43 -5.04 -6.99 -11.47
CA GLY A 43 -3.96 -7.34 -12.39
C GLY A 43 -3.54 -6.22 -13.34
N TYR A 44 -4.18 -5.07 -13.30
CA TYR A 44 -3.87 -3.93 -14.17
C TYR A 44 -2.81 -3.06 -13.48
N MET A 45 -1.59 -3.07 -14.00
CA MET A 45 -0.45 -2.38 -13.37
C MET A 45 -0.02 -1.10 -14.08
N GLU A 46 -0.61 -0.74 -15.22
CA GLU A 46 -0.29 0.52 -15.90
C GLU A 46 -0.70 1.72 -15.05
N TYR A 47 0.09 2.78 -15.10
CA TYR A 47 -0.15 4.03 -14.37
C TYR A 47 -0.21 3.87 -12.86
N PHE A 48 0.41 2.81 -12.33
CA PHE A 48 0.48 2.60 -10.89
C PHE A 48 1.43 3.61 -10.25
N GLY A 49 0.91 4.44 -9.35
CA GLY A 49 1.72 5.38 -8.58
C GLY A 49 2.45 4.68 -7.44
N THR A 50 3.61 4.09 -7.72
CA THR A 50 4.36 3.31 -6.74
C THR A 50 5.02 4.15 -5.66
N ASP A 51 5.09 5.49 -5.85
CA ASP A 51 5.60 6.42 -4.85
C ASP A 51 4.54 6.83 -3.82
N ARG A 52 3.30 6.39 -4.00
CA ARG A 52 2.16 6.79 -3.16
C ARG A 52 1.92 5.82 -2.01
N ILE A 53 1.42 6.35 -0.90
CA ILE A 53 0.86 5.53 0.16
C ILE A 53 -0.34 4.76 -0.41
N GLN A 54 -0.39 3.46 -0.15
CA GLN A 54 -1.49 2.62 -0.60
C GLN A 54 -2.53 2.50 0.51
N ILE A 55 -3.80 2.65 0.16
CA ILE A 55 -4.90 2.52 1.13
C ILE A 55 -5.89 1.46 0.65
N ILE A 56 -6.11 0.45 1.47
CA ILE A 56 -7.10 -0.60 1.21
C ILE A 56 -8.26 -0.43 2.17
N GLY A 57 -9.46 -0.36 1.62
CA GLY A 57 -10.69 -0.28 2.40
C GLY A 57 -11.56 -1.52 2.22
N LYS A 58 -12.82 -1.39 2.61
CA LYS A 58 -13.79 -2.49 2.57
C LYS A 58 -14.00 -3.06 1.17
N VAL A 59 -14.02 -2.21 0.15
CA VAL A 59 -14.26 -2.63 -1.24
C VAL A 59 -13.15 -3.57 -1.72
N GLU A 60 -11.89 -3.18 -1.51
CA GLU A 60 -10.72 -3.96 -1.91
C GLU A 60 -10.64 -5.27 -1.11
N MET A 61 -10.94 -5.24 0.18
CA MET A 61 -10.94 -6.45 1.01
C MET A 61 -12.03 -7.42 0.58
N THR A 62 -13.21 -6.91 0.22
CA THR A 62 -14.32 -7.73 -0.30
C THR A 62 -13.94 -8.39 -1.61
N TYR A 63 -13.29 -7.64 -2.51
CA TYR A 63 -12.80 -8.19 -3.76
C TYR A 63 -11.80 -9.33 -3.54
N LEU A 64 -10.80 -9.10 -2.69
CA LEU A 64 -9.80 -10.12 -2.38
C LEU A 64 -10.42 -11.38 -1.77
N ALA A 65 -11.42 -11.22 -0.92
CA ALA A 65 -12.12 -12.35 -0.31
C ALA A 65 -12.90 -13.18 -1.33
N SER A 66 -13.28 -12.57 -2.45
CA SER A 66 -14.01 -13.28 -3.53
C SER A 66 -13.12 -14.17 -4.40
N LEU A 67 -11.80 -13.99 -4.32
CA LEU A 67 -10.85 -14.76 -5.12
C LEU A 67 -10.54 -16.12 -4.47
N SER A 68 -10.14 -17.10 -5.30
CA SER A 68 -9.60 -18.35 -4.75
C SER A 68 -8.32 -18.07 -3.99
N PRO A 69 -7.90 -18.94 -3.03
CA PRO A 69 -6.64 -18.74 -2.31
C PRO A 69 -5.43 -18.60 -3.22
N GLN A 70 -5.35 -19.38 -4.31
CA GLN A 70 -4.24 -19.30 -5.25
C GLN A 70 -4.25 -17.98 -6.02
N GLU A 71 -5.41 -17.55 -6.50
CA GLU A 71 -5.53 -16.29 -7.24
C GLU A 71 -5.24 -15.10 -6.33
N ARG A 72 -5.76 -15.11 -5.11
CA ARG A 72 -5.50 -14.06 -4.13
C ARG A 72 -4.00 -13.93 -3.85
N LYS A 73 -3.32 -15.05 -3.64
CA LYS A 73 -1.88 -15.04 -3.39
C LYS A 73 -1.12 -14.43 -4.57
N LYS A 74 -1.47 -14.84 -5.79
CA LYS A 74 -0.83 -14.31 -7.00
C LYS A 74 -1.02 -12.81 -7.14
N ARG A 75 -2.25 -12.31 -6.96
CA ARG A 75 -2.55 -10.89 -7.06
C ARG A 75 -1.80 -10.07 -6.01
N LEU A 76 -1.76 -10.56 -4.78
CA LEU A 76 -1.03 -9.88 -3.71
C LEU A 76 0.48 -9.92 -3.93
N ASP A 77 1.03 -11.05 -4.37
CA ASP A 77 2.47 -11.15 -4.66
C ASP A 77 2.87 -10.16 -5.76
N ASP A 78 2.10 -10.07 -6.84
CA ASP A 78 2.37 -9.13 -7.94
C ASP A 78 2.29 -7.69 -7.45
N TYR A 79 1.31 -7.36 -6.62
CA TYR A 79 1.13 -6.04 -6.05
C TYR A 79 2.29 -5.66 -5.13
N PHE A 80 2.68 -6.53 -4.21
CA PHE A 80 3.76 -6.24 -3.25
C PHE A 80 5.13 -6.13 -3.91
N ARG A 81 5.33 -6.70 -5.09
CA ARG A 81 6.60 -6.58 -5.82
C ARG A 81 6.85 -5.17 -6.37
N THR A 82 5.85 -4.33 -6.41
CA THR A 82 5.97 -2.98 -7.00
C THR A 82 6.78 -2.01 -6.14
N GLY A 83 6.96 -2.30 -4.84
CA GLY A 83 7.86 -1.53 -3.99
C GLY A 83 7.30 -0.20 -3.49
N PHE A 84 6.00 -0.10 -3.25
CA PHE A 84 5.40 1.10 -2.68
C PHE A 84 5.87 1.33 -1.23
N PRO A 85 5.78 2.58 -0.71
CA PRO A 85 6.33 2.90 0.61
C PRO A 85 5.59 2.25 1.78
N CYS A 86 4.27 2.21 1.75
CA CYS A 86 3.50 1.57 2.82
C CYS A 86 2.07 1.28 2.39
N LEU A 87 1.41 0.41 3.15
CA LEU A 87 0.02 0.04 2.97
C LEU A 87 -0.74 0.32 4.26
N VAL A 88 -1.86 1.05 4.16
CA VAL A 88 -2.76 1.34 5.28
C VAL A 88 -4.08 0.61 5.04
N ILE A 89 -4.53 -0.09 6.07
CA ILE A 89 -5.78 -0.85 6.02
C ILE A 89 -6.81 -0.21 6.94
#